data_d28147ff6762553af091e6d58b81a9ff
#
_entry.id   d28147ff6762553af091e6d58b81a9ff
#
_cell.length_a   1.000
_cell.length_b   1.000
_cell.length_c   1.000
_cell.angle_alpha   90.00
_cell.angle_beta   90.00
_cell.angle_gamma   90.00
#
_symmetry.space_group_name_H-M   'P 1'
#
loop_
_entity.id
_entity.type
_entity.pdbx_description
1 polymer ?
#
loop_
_entity_poly.entity_id
_entity_poly.type
_entity_poly.pdbx_seq_one_letter_code
_entity_poly.pdbx_strand_id
1 'polypeptide(L)'
;MNFHVMTLFPDMIMQGLSTSIIGRAVEKNYIGIEAVDIRDYTLDKHGKVDDYPYGGGAGMLMQAQPVFDCHKAIQDKIGHKARVIFMTPKGRTFNQSTAEELSKEEDLIILCGHYEGIDERVLEEIVTDEISIGDYVLTGGEMAAMVVIDAVSRLVPGVLSNEESGITESFSGSLLEYPQYSRPEIWMGKKIPDVLLSGNHKEVEKWRLEKSIEVTRQKRPDLYEKYQRECEIVEFLNKDKAVNTDMTEALIGSKMRLIYDKDDVICLSDSTKENLLLYVPSPEGLNDFFDYLNGIKPEGAVKITLRGIDTDISEFGYKLVKKALLSTYTRGVPISAREAKGETAAKVTKETNEKLLTERYPFFEVNPDDEETLEVYRNFQFRISKKMLYFWERLC
;
A
#
# COMPACT_ATOMS: atom_id res chain seq x y z
N MET A 1 13.65 0.21 9.47
CA MET A 1 13.64 1.04 8.27
C MET A 1 14.53 2.26 8.47
N ASN A 2 15.38 2.64 7.49
CA ASN A 2 16.27 3.80 7.62
C ASN A 2 16.07 4.77 6.47
N PHE A 3 16.20 6.07 6.77
CA PHE A 3 16.15 7.17 5.83
C PHE A 3 17.51 7.86 5.77
N HIS A 4 18.11 7.91 4.59
CA HIS A 4 19.37 8.60 4.31
C HIS A 4 19.07 9.83 3.45
N VAL A 5 19.11 11.02 4.05
CA VAL A 5 18.70 12.26 3.37
C VAL A 5 19.94 13.00 2.87
N MET A 6 20.11 13.04 1.55
CA MET A 6 21.14 13.84 0.89
C MET A 6 20.66 15.29 0.76
N THR A 7 21.29 16.21 1.43
CA THR A 7 20.83 17.60 1.54
C THR A 7 22.00 18.58 1.68
N LEU A 8 21.74 19.86 1.47
CA LEU A 8 22.65 20.97 1.82
C LEU A 8 22.36 21.54 3.22
N PHE A 9 21.30 21.08 3.88
CA PHE A 9 20.81 21.59 5.16
C PHE A 9 20.45 20.48 6.15
N PRO A 10 21.45 19.66 6.59
CA PRO A 10 21.18 18.52 7.47
C PRO A 10 20.49 18.92 8.79
N ASP A 11 20.84 20.07 9.35
CA ASP A 11 20.22 20.56 10.58
C ASP A 11 18.71 20.79 10.42
N MET A 12 18.24 21.24 9.25
CA MET A 12 16.82 21.44 8.98
C MET A 12 16.04 20.12 9.07
N ILE A 13 16.58 19.05 8.50
CA ILE A 13 15.99 17.70 8.55
C ILE A 13 15.98 17.19 10.00
N MET A 14 17.14 17.21 10.67
CA MET A 14 17.31 16.65 12.00
C MET A 14 16.47 17.37 13.04
N GLN A 15 16.42 18.70 13.02
CA GLN A 15 15.59 19.50 13.95
C GLN A 15 14.10 19.30 13.68
N GLY A 16 13.69 19.20 12.41
CA GLY A 16 12.28 19.02 12.04
C GLY A 16 11.71 17.66 12.46
N LEU A 17 12.53 16.61 12.45
CA LEU A 17 12.10 15.23 12.70
C LEU A 17 12.48 14.70 14.11
N SER A 18 13.22 15.44 14.92
CA SER A 18 13.68 14.99 16.24
C SER A 18 12.64 15.03 17.36
N THR A 19 11.41 15.45 17.07
CA THR A 19 10.37 15.66 18.07
C THR A 19 9.14 14.77 17.85
N SER A 20 8.21 14.77 18.85
CA SER A 20 6.91 14.10 18.76
C SER A 20 7.01 12.58 18.49
N ILE A 21 6.20 12.07 17.58
CA ILE A 21 6.10 10.63 17.24
C ILE A 21 7.38 10.16 16.55
N ILE A 22 7.86 10.92 15.56
CA ILE A 22 9.06 10.58 14.78
C ILE A 22 10.31 10.55 15.67
N GLY A 23 10.54 11.57 16.50
CA GLY A 23 11.66 11.58 17.44
C GLY A 23 11.65 10.38 18.38
N ARG A 24 10.49 10.00 18.93
CA ARG A 24 10.35 8.80 19.77
C ARG A 24 10.58 7.49 19.00
N ALA A 25 10.21 7.44 17.72
CA ALA A 25 10.44 6.28 16.89
C ALA A 25 11.94 6.07 16.61
N VAL A 26 12.68 7.15 16.40
CA VAL A 26 14.16 7.13 16.29
C VAL A 26 14.80 6.69 17.62
N GLU A 27 14.39 7.28 18.77
CA GLU A 27 14.90 6.91 20.09
C GLU A 27 14.69 5.41 20.41
N LYS A 28 13.57 4.83 19.92
CA LYS A 28 13.24 3.42 20.11
C LYS A 28 13.80 2.49 19.02
N ASN A 29 14.56 3.02 18.08
CA ASN A 29 15.12 2.28 16.93
C ASN A 29 14.08 1.57 16.05
N TYR A 30 12.85 2.10 15.95
CA TYR A 30 11.88 1.64 14.97
C TYR A 30 12.25 2.14 13.57
N ILE A 31 12.78 3.38 13.50
CA ILE A 31 13.32 4.00 12.30
C ILE A 31 14.69 4.62 12.58
N GLY A 32 15.53 4.72 11.54
CA GLY A 32 16.76 5.49 11.53
C GLY A 32 16.61 6.70 10.61
N ILE A 33 17.14 7.86 10.99
CA ILE A 33 17.19 9.05 10.12
C ILE A 33 18.62 9.58 10.16
N GLU A 34 19.24 9.71 9.00
CA GLU A 34 20.56 10.30 8.83
C GLU A 34 20.48 11.38 7.74
N ALA A 35 20.87 12.58 8.07
CA ALA A 35 21.01 13.68 7.10
C ALA A 35 22.48 13.85 6.76
N VAL A 36 22.80 13.71 5.46
CA VAL A 36 24.16 13.72 4.93
C VAL A 36 24.36 15.01 4.15
N ASP A 37 25.36 15.82 4.55
CA ASP A 37 25.68 17.05 3.82
C ASP A 37 26.42 16.73 2.53
N ILE A 38 25.83 17.09 1.39
CA ILE A 38 26.44 16.90 0.06
C ILE A 38 27.75 17.70 -0.07
N ARG A 39 27.92 18.78 0.72
CA ARG A 39 29.17 19.58 0.71
C ARG A 39 30.38 18.82 1.23
N ASP A 40 30.20 17.79 2.03
CA ASP A 40 31.29 16.96 2.54
C ASP A 40 31.94 16.10 1.44
N TYR A 41 31.29 16.01 0.27
CA TYR A 41 31.73 15.20 -0.87
C TYR A 41 32.24 16.02 -2.04
N THR A 42 32.40 17.34 -1.92
CA THR A 42 33.06 18.15 -2.95
C THR A 42 34.58 18.17 -2.75
N LEU A 43 35.29 18.17 -3.84
CA LEU A 43 36.75 18.38 -3.84
C LEU A 43 37.14 19.85 -3.71
N ASP A 44 36.18 20.75 -3.80
CA ASP A 44 36.42 22.19 -3.63
C ASP A 44 36.68 22.51 -2.16
N LYS A 45 37.81 23.17 -1.89
CA LYS A 45 38.26 23.55 -0.54
C LYS A 45 37.30 24.50 0.22
N HIS A 46 36.40 25.15 -0.48
CA HIS A 46 35.39 26.05 0.10
C HIS A 46 33.99 25.40 0.19
N GLY A 47 33.88 24.08 -0.07
CA GLY A 47 32.61 23.36 -0.02
C GLY A 47 31.66 23.75 -1.15
N LYS A 48 32.16 24.24 -2.29
CA LYS A 48 31.33 24.61 -3.43
C LYS A 48 30.73 23.35 -4.08
N VAL A 49 29.41 23.33 -4.27
CA VAL A 49 28.63 22.20 -4.83
C VAL A 49 27.75 22.62 -5.99
N ASP A 50 27.85 23.88 -6.42
CA ASP A 50 26.98 24.48 -7.44
C ASP A 50 27.81 25.18 -8.53
N ASP A 51 27.23 25.32 -9.74
CA ASP A 51 27.83 26.05 -10.84
C ASP A 51 26.75 26.64 -11.78
N TYR A 52 27.17 27.50 -12.69
CA TYR A 52 26.27 28.11 -13.67
C TYR A 52 25.74 27.05 -14.67
N PRO A 53 24.44 27.15 -15.05
CA PRO A 53 23.90 26.24 -16.06
C PRO A 53 24.50 26.49 -17.43
N TYR A 54 24.76 25.41 -18.16
CA TYR A 54 25.08 25.51 -19.59
C TYR A 54 23.88 26.12 -20.34
N GLY A 55 24.17 26.95 -21.33
CA GLY A 55 23.13 27.66 -22.09
C GLY A 55 22.69 28.97 -21.47
N GLY A 56 23.22 29.33 -20.31
CA GLY A 56 22.86 30.56 -19.61
C GLY A 56 21.55 30.43 -18.83
N GLY A 57 21.19 31.47 -18.14
CA GLY A 57 20.02 31.53 -17.26
C GLY A 57 20.32 32.16 -15.91
N ALA A 58 19.30 32.48 -15.14
CA ALA A 58 19.44 32.92 -13.75
C ALA A 58 19.67 31.75 -12.81
N GLY A 59 20.43 31.96 -11.74
CA GLY A 59 20.64 30.96 -10.70
C GLY A 59 21.78 30.00 -10.93
N MET A 60 21.87 28.97 -10.11
CA MET A 60 22.93 27.97 -10.07
C MET A 60 22.33 26.58 -10.13
N LEU A 61 23.11 25.56 -10.53
CA LEU A 61 22.75 24.14 -10.47
C LEU A 61 23.68 23.41 -9.54
N MET A 62 23.17 22.43 -8.82
CA MET A 62 23.99 21.49 -8.06
C MET A 62 24.82 20.64 -9.04
N GLN A 63 26.10 20.54 -8.76
CA GLN A 63 27.07 19.80 -9.60
C GLN A 63 26.84 18.28 -9.45
N ALA A 64 27.04 17.54 -10.56
CA ALA A 64 26.86 16.09 -10.58
C ALA A 64 27.80 15.35 -9.63
N GLN A 65 29.10 15.69 -9.59
CA GLN A 65 30.09 14.90 -8.86
C GLN A 65 29.86 14.87 -7.34
N PRO A 66 29.64 15.97 -6.61
CA PRO A 66 29.38 15.91 -5.17
C PRO A 66 28.12 15.11 -4.83
N VAL A 67 27.07 15.21 -5.65
CA VAL A 67 25.84 14.43 -5.48
C VAL A 67 26.10 12.95 -5.68
N PHE A 68 26.83 12.57 -6.73
CA PHE A 68 27.18 11.19 -7.01
C PHE A 68 28.06 10.57 -5.91
N ASP A 69 29.10 11.30 -5.46
CA ASP A 69 30.01 10.81 -4.42
C ASP A 69 29.31 10.65 -3.07
N CYS A 70 28.39 11.57 -2.72
CA CYS A 70 27.53 11.44 -1.56
C CYS A 70 26.64 10.18 -1.64
N HIS A 71 25.94 9.99 -2.75
CA HIS A 71 25.12 8.81 -3.00
C HIS A 71 25.96 7.52 -2.88
N LYS A 72 27.11 7.47 -3.53
CA LYS A 72 28.00 6.30 -3.50
C LYS A 72 28.46 5.97 -2.08
N ALA A 73 28.83 6.99 -1.29
CA ALA A 73 29.24 6.78 0.10
C ALA A 73 28.11 6.18 0.96
N ILE A 74 26.86 6.60 0.74
CA ILE A 74 25.68 6.03 1.41
C ILE A 74 25.48 4.58 0.95
N GLN A 75 25.52 4.30 -0.36
CA GLN A 75 25.35 2.95 -0.90
C GLN A 75 26.44 2.00 -0.38
N ASP A 76 27.69 2.44 -0.34
CA ASP A 76 28.82 1.66 0.19
C ASP A 76 28.64 1.35 1.70
N LYS A 77 28.05 2.30 2.45
CA LYS A 77 27.78 2.15 3.89
C LYS A 77 26.66 1.14 4.16
N ILE A 78 25.56 1.19 3.40
CA ILE A 78 24.41 0.28 3.58
C ILE A 78 24.67 -1.11 2.98
N GLY A 79 25.54 -1.22 1.99
CA GLY A 79 26.00 -2.51 1.44
C GLY A 79 25.05 -3.20 0.46
N HIS A 80 23.93 -2.56 0.09
CA HIS A 80 22.99 -3.05 -0.91
C HIS A 80 22.40 -1.88 -1.71
N LYS A 81 21.75 -2.17 -2.85
CA LYS A 81 21.10 -1.15 -3.67
C LYS A 81 19.79 -0.70 -3.01
N ALA A 82 19.72 0.56 -2.58
CA ALA A 82 18.51 1.17 -2.06
C ALA A 82 17.80 2.03 -3.13
N ARG A 83 16.50 2.25 -2.95
CA ARG A 83 15.75 3.21 -3.79
C ARG A 83 16.19 4.63 -3.50
N VAL A 84 16.33 5.42 -4.55
CA VAL A 84 16.73 6.83 -4.50
C VAL A 84 15.57 7.69 -4.95
N ILE A 85 14.98 8.43 -4.01
CA ILE A 85 13.83 9.30 -4.24
C ILE A 85 14.31 10.73 -4.43
N PHE A 86 14.08 11.31 -5.58
CA PHE A 86 14.31 12.73 -5.83
C PHE A 86 13.04 13.53 -5.56
N MET A 87 13.12 14.51 -4.64
CA MET A 87 12.02 15.42 -4.34
C MET A 87 11.96 16.53 -5.39
N THR A 88 10.97 16.45 -6.29
CA THR A 88 10.86 17.35 -7.44
C THR A 88 9.40 17.61 -7.84
N PRO A 89 9.02 18.85 -8.27
CA PRO A 89 7.69 19.11 -8.82
C PRO A 89 7.35 18.31 -10.08
N LYS A 90 8.36 17.78 -10.80
CA LYS A 90 8.16 16.97 -12.00
C LYS A 90 7.71 15.53 -11.70
N GLY A 91 7.88 15.08 -10.44
CA GLY A 91 7.63 13.71 -10.03
C GLY A 91 6.14 13.37 -9.92
N ARG A 92 5.86 12.06 -9.78
CA ARG A 92 4.51 11.58 -9.45
C ARG A 92 4.04 12.16 -8.12
N THR A 93 2.75 12.51 -8.05
CA THR A 93 2.20 13.06 -6.80
C THR A 93 2.17 12.00 -5.69
N PHE A 94 2.79 12.33 -4.56
CA PHE A 94 2.80 11.52 -3.35
C PHE A 94 1.40 11.33 -2.77
N ASN A 95 1.07 10.11 -2.40
CA ASN A 95 -0.20 9.77 -1.76
C ASN A 95 -0.01 8.60 -0.79
N GLN A 96 -1.08 8.20 -0.08
CA GLN A 96 -1.03 7.12 0.91
C GLN A 96 -0.52 5.79 0.31
N SER A 97 -0.90 5.46 -0.93
CA SER A 97 -0.44 4.27 -1.62
C SER A 97 1.08 4.26 -1.83
N THR A 98 1.64 5.41 -2.19
CA THR A 98 3.09 5.56 -2.33
C THR A 98 3.78 5.43 -0.97
N ALA A 99 3.20 5.98 0.10
CA ALA A 99 3.75 5.80 1.45
C ALA A 99 3.77 4.32 1.88
N GLU A 100 2.70 3.57 1.61
CA GLU A 100 2.62 2.13 1.89
C GLU A 100 3.60 1.30 1.06
N GLU A 101 3.84 1.69 -0.19
CA GLU A 101 4.86 1.07 -1.04
C GLU A 101 6.26 1.27 -0.44
N LEU A 102 6.60 2.52 -0.11
CA LEU A 102 7.91 2.89 0.42
C LEU A 102 8.16 2.37 1.84
N SER A 103 7.12 2.16 2.65
CA SER A 103 7.27 1.66 4.03
C SER A 103 7.78 0.23 4.13
N LYS A 104 7.85 -0.50 3.02
CA LYS A 104 8.34 -1.87 2.93
C LYS A 104 9.84 -1.97 2.68
N GLU A 105 10.46 -0.87 2.31
CA GLU A 105 11.90 -0.82 2.08
C GLU A 105 12.68 -0.85 3.41
N GLU A 106 13.84 -1.47 3.41
CA GLU A 106 14.74 -1.45 4.55
C GLU A 106 15.46 -0.11 4.67
N ASP A 107 15.93 0.40 3.54
CA ASP A 107 16.64 1.68 3.41
C ASP A 107 16.06 2.50 2.26
N LEU A 108 15.85 3.80 2.49
CA LEU A 108 15.49 4.79 1.48
C LEU A 108 16.51 5.93 1.44
N ILE A 109 17.00 6.25 0.26
CA ILE A 109 17.82 7.45 0.02
C ILE A 109 16.90 8.54 -0.53
N ILE A 110 16.89 9.73 0.11
CA ILE A 110 16.07 10.85 -0.32
C ILE A 110 17.00 11.99 -0.74
N LEU A 111 16.94 12.39 -2.00
CA LEU A 111 17.72 13.47 -2.57
C LEU A 111 16.91 14.78 -2.55
N CYS A 112 17.42 15.76 -1.82
CA CYS A 112 16.86 17.10 -1.74
C CYS A 112 17.60 18.03 -2.72
N GLY A 113 16.89 18.49 -3.74
CA GLY A 113 17.42 19.51 -4.66
C GLY A 113 17.35 20.90 -4.06
N HIS A 114 18.26 21.78 -4.52
CA HIS A 114 18.30 23.19 -4.17
C HIS A 114 18.67 24.04 -5.39
N TYR A 115 18.68 25.38 -5.25
CA TYR A 115 18.92 26.32 -6.34
C TYR A 115 17.88 26.17 -7.48
N GLU A 116 18.37 26.14 -8.76
CA GLU A 116 17.50 25.91 -9.93
C GLU A 116 17.32 24.40 -10.24
N GLY A 117 18.02 23.54 -9.49
CA GLY A 117 17.97 22.09 -9.65
C GLY A 117 19.33 21.41 -9.54
N ILE A 118 19.39 20.18 -10.03
CA ILE A 118 20.56 19.30 -10.01
C ILE A 118 20.92 18.96 -11.46
N ASP A 119 22.18 18.75 -11.73
CA ASP A 119 22.67 18.30 -13.06
C ASP A 119 21.95 17.00 -13.46
N GLU A 120 21.30 17.02 -14.63
CA GLU A 120 20.43 15.93 -15.09
C GLU A 120 21.19 14.59 -15.20
N ARG A 121 22.47 14.63 -15.56
CA ARG A 121 23.30 13.41 -15.73
C ARG A 121 23.42 12.58 -14.47
N VAL A 122 23.48 13.21 -13.31
CA VAL A 122 23.52 12.45 -12.04
C VAL A 122 22.12 11.96 -11.65
N LEU A 123 21.07 12.70 -11.99
CA LEU A 123 19.70 12.25 -11.75
C LEU A 123 19.42 10.97 -12.56
N GLU A 124 19.75 10.95 -13.85
CA GLU A 124 19.62 9.77 -14.72
C GLU A 124 20.41 8.55 -14.20
N GLU A 125 21.54 8.77 -13.54
CA GLU A 125 22.42 7.69 -13.05
C GLU A 125 21.94 7.08 -11.74
N ILE A 126 21.41 7.90 -10.79
CA ILE A 126 21.17 7.43 -9.42
C ILE A 126 19.69 7.38 -9.02
N VAL A 127 18.81 8.18 -9.64
CA VAL A 127 17.41 8.31 -9.18
C VAL A 127 16.58 7.13 -9.67
N THR A 128 15.84 6.53 -8.75
CA THR A 128 14.87 5.48 -9.08
C THR A 128 13.43 6.01 -9.13
N ASP A 129 13.15 7.05 -8.35
CA ASP A 129 11.81 7.62 -8.21
C ASP A 129 11.86 9.14 -8.14
N GLU A 130 11.00 9.80 -8.90
CA GLU A 130 10.73 11.23 -8.78
C GLU A 130 9.39 11.43 -8.09
N ILE A 131 9.38 12.18 -6.97
CA ILE A 131 8.18 12.39 -6.15
C ILE A 131 7.92 13.88 -5.93
N SER A 132 6.67 14.30 -6.19
CA SER A 132 6.11 15.61 -5.89
C SER A 132 5.13 15.53 -4.71
N ILE A 133 5.14 16.51 -3.81
CA ILE A 133 4.13 16.62 -2.74
C ILE A 133 2.95 17.53 -3.12
N GLY A 134 2.87 17.99 -4.36
CA GLY A 134 1.77 18.81 -4.88
C GLY A 134 2.24 19.84 -5.90
N ASP A 135 1.29 20.50 -6.56
CA ASP A 135 1.50 21.44 -7.65
C ASP A 135 1.88 22.85 -7.13
N TYR A 136 3.01 22.93 -6.45
CA TYR A 136 3.61 24.18 -5.97
C TYR A 136 5.11 24.03 -5.83
N VAL A 137 5.82 25.16 -5.83
CA VAL A 137 7.28 25.21 -5.77
C VAL A 137 7.74 25.61 -4.37
N LEU A 138 8.71 24.87 -3.83
CA LEU A 138 9.40 25.16 -2.57
C LEU A 138 10.81 25.71 -2.85
N THR A 139 11.46 26.24 -1.84
CA THR A 139 12.83 26.75 -1.92
C THR A 139 13.90 25.64 -2.01
N GLY A 140 13.54 24.41 -1.63
CA GLY A 140 14.39 23.22 -1.64
C GLY A 140 13.57 21.95 -1.39
N GLY A 141 14.22 20.79 -1.46
CA GLY A 141 13.56 19.48 -1.29
C GLY A 141 13.33 19.07 0.16
N GLU A 142 13.93 19.76 1.13
CA GLU A 142 13.96 19.33 2.54
C GLU A 142 12.58 19.22 3.19
N MET A 143 11.71 20.22 2.97
CA MET A 143 10.34 20.19 3.50
C MET A 143 9.53 19.04 2.90
N ALA A 144 9.70 18.79 1.61
CA ALA A 144 9.05 17.68 0.92
C ALA A 144 9.57 16.33 1.45
N ALA A 145 10.87 16.20 1.66
CA ALA A 145 11.49 15.02 2.27
C ALA A 145 10.91 14.73 3.66
N MET A 146 10.77 15.74 4.51
CA MET A 146 10.19 15.59 5.84
C MET A 146 8.73 15.11 5.79
N VAL A 147 7.92 15.60 4.86
CA VAL A 147 6.54 15.13 4.65
C VAL A 147 6.51 13.65 4.26
N VAL A 148 7.37 13.24 3.34
CA VAL A 148 7.48 11.83 2.92
C VAL A 148 7.95 10.95 4.07
N ILE A 149 8.98 11.35 4.80
CA ILE A 149 9.51 10.61 5.96
C ILE A 149 8.43 10.44 7.02
N ASP A 150 7.69 11.49 7.38
CA ASP A 150 6.62 11.41 8.39
C ASP A 150 5.54 10.42 7.94
N ALA A 151 5.02 10.56 6.74
CA ALA A 151 3.95 9.72 6.21
C ALA A 151 4.36 8.24 6.08
N VAL A 152 5.58 7.95 5.64
CA VAL A 152 6.12 6.59 5.53
C VAL A 152 6.39 5.99 6.90
N SER A 153 6.99 6.76 7.83
CA SER A 153 7.32 6.31 9.17
C SER A 153 6.11 5.86 9.97
N ARG A 154 4.95 6.50 9.80
CA ARG A 154 3.69 6.12 10.47
C ARG A 154 3.24 4.71 10.15
N LEU A 155 3.66 4.15 9.01
CA LEU A 155 3.32 2.81 8.53
C LEU A 155 4.31 1.74 9.01
N VAL A 156 5.43 2.15 9.61
CA VAL A 156 6.41 1.21 10.18
C VAL A 156 5.87 0.65 11.50
N PRO A 157 5.85 -0.69 11.68
CA PRO A 157 5.36 -1.31 12.91
C PRO A 157 6.02 -0.73 14.17
N GLY A 158 5.21 -0.42 15.17
CA GLY A 158 5.67 0.11 16.47
C GLY A 158 5.84 1.63 16.53
N VAL A 159 5.82 2.36 15.42
CA VAL A 159 5.89 3.84 15.41
C VAL A 159 4.64 4.46 15.99
N LEU A 160 3.45 4.00 15.57
CA LEU A 160 2.19 4.38 16.20
C LEU A 160 1.87 3.44 17.36
N SER A 161 1.40 3.98 18.46
CA SER A 161 1.10 3.23 19.70
C SER A 161 -0.15 2.34 19.57
N ASN A 162 -1.01 2.61 18.60
CA ASN A 162 -2.23 1.85 18.33
C ASN A 162 -2.27 1.53 16.83
N GLU A 163 -2.04 0.26 16.49
CA GLU A 163 -2.07 -0.24 15.11
C GLU A 163 -3.46 -0.12 14.46
N GLU A 164 -4.55 -0.14 15.28
CA GLU A 164 -5.91 0.07 14.79
C GLU A 164 -6.16 1.51 14.31
N SER A 165 -5.38 2.48 14.78
CA SER A 165 -5.54 3.88 14.38
C SER A 165 -5.32 4.07 12.87
N GLY A 166 -4.38 3.34 12.27
CA GLY A 166 -4.10 3.42 10.83
C GLY A 166 -5.21 2.86 9.91
N ILE A 167 -6.05 1.95 10.44
CA ILE A 167 -7.08 1.27 9.65
C ILE A 167 -8.32 2.15 9.40
N THR A 168 -8.60 3.09 10.30
CA THR A 168 -9.80 3.95 10.25
C THR A 168 -9.52 5.41 9.86
N GLU A 169 -8.27 5.74 9.57
CA GLU A 169 -7.87 7.08 9.15
C GLU A 169 -8.29 7.38 7.71
N SER A 170 -8.30 8.67 7.35
CA SER A 170 -8.51 9.12 5.97
C SER A 170 -7.52 8.46 5.02
N PHE A 171 -7.99 8.00 3.87
CA PHE A 171 -7.22 7.32 2.83
C PHE A 171 -6.81 5.86 3.12
N SER A 172 -7.21 5.26 4.25
CA SER A 172 -7.09 3.81 4.46
C SER A 172 -8.00 3.00 3.52
N GLY A 173 -8.96 3.65 2.90
CA GLY A 173 -9.81 3.25 1.80
C GLY A 173 -10.16 4.48 0.98
N SER A 174 -11.27 4.46 0.23
CA SER A 174 -11.72 5.59 -0.58
C SER A 174 -12.58 6.59 0.20
N LEU A 175 -12.58 6.55 1.54
CA LEU A 175 -13.33 7.48 2.38
C LEU A 175 -12.41 8.35 3.23
N LEU A 176 -12.90 9.55 3.58
CA LEU A 176 -12.34 10.38 4.63
C LEU A 176 -12.86 9.90 5.99
N GLU A 177 -12.10 10.20 7.04
CA GLU A 177 -12.49 9.91 8.41
C GLU A 177 -13.76 10.69 8.81
N TYR A 178 -14.56 10.07 9.67
CA TYR A 178 -15.73 10.69 10.28
C TYR A 178 -15.36 11.81 11.27
N PRO A 179 -16.27 12.74 11.61
CA PRO A 179 -16.00 13.80 12.57
C PRO A 179 -15.79 13.25 13.99
N GLN A 180 -14.73 13.68 14.63
CA GLN A 180 -14.34 13.31 15.99
C GLN A 180 -14.86 14.31 17.00
N TYR A 181 -15.20 13.84 18.22
CA TYR A 181 -15.68 14.66 19.32
C TYR A 181 -14.94 14.32 20.61
N SER A 182 -14.55 15.37 21.34
CA SER A 182 -13.91 15.26 22.66
C SER A 182 -14.84 15.76 23.77
N ARG A 183 -14.45 15.53 25.00
CA ARG A 183 -15.15 16.13 26.19
C ARG A 183 -14.92 17.64 26.25
N PRO A 184 -15.91 18.41 26.76
CA PRO A 184 -17.18 18.01 27.37
C PRO A 184 -18.26 17.65 26.34
N GLU A 185 -19.35 16.97 26.79
CA GLU A 185 -20.51 16.59 25.95
C GLU A 185 -21.18 17.79 25.27
N ILE A 186 -21.24 18.91 25.96
CA ILE A 186 -21.77 20.17 25.40
C ILE A 186 -20.68 21.22 25.43
N TRP A 187 -20.36 21.76 24.24
CA TRP A 187 -19.42 22.87 24.08
C TRP A 187 -20.06 24.03 23.33
N MET A 188 -20.13 25.21 23.94
CA MET A 188 -20.80 26.39 23.38
C MET A 188 -22.23 26.15 22.87
N GLY A 189 -23.01 25.37 23.64
CA GLY A 189 -24.38 25.00 23.29
C GLY A 189 -24.54 23.91 22.22
N LYS A 190 -23.43 23.41 21.67
CA LYS A 190 -23.41 22.31 20.69
C LYS A 190 -23.20 20.98 21.40
N LYS A 191 -24.16 20.07 21.29
CA LYS A 191 -24.09 18.73 21.86
C LYS A 191 -23.48 17.74 20.86
N ILE A 192 -22.72 16.76 21.37
CA ILE A 192 -22.24 15.64 20.56
C ILE A 192 -23.43 14.73 20.17
N PRO A 193 -23.33 13.95 19.09
CA PRO A 193 -24.37 13.00 18.69
C PRO A 193 -24.68 11.97 19.77
N ASP A 194 -25.97 11.75 20.08
CA ASP A 194 -26.41 10.85 21.15
C ASP A 194 -25.96 9.40 20.96
N VAL A 195 -25.81 8.96 19.69
CA VAL A 195 -25.31 7.62 19.35
C VAL A 195 -23.92 7.34 19.93
N LEU A 196 -23.08 8.36 20.05
CA LEU A 196 -21.72 8.23 20.64
C LEU A 196 -21.74 8.03 22.15
N LEU A 197 -22.88 8.33 22.81
CA LEU A 197 -23.09 8.13 24.25
C LEU A 197 -23.82 6.81 24.56
N SER A 198 -24.33 6.12 23.52
CA SER A 198 -25.22 4.96 23.69
C SER A 198 -24.54 3.71 24.26
N GLY A 199 -23.20 3.59 24.13
CA GLY A 199 -22.48 2.35 24.43
C GLY A 199 -22.73 1.21 23.43
N ASN A 200 -23.57 1.42 22.41
CA ASN A 200 -23.85 0.43 21.37
C ASN A 200 -22.82 0.53 20.24
N HIS A 201 -21.77 -0.27 20.31
CA HIS A 201 -20.66 -0.26 19.34
C HIS A 201 -21.13 -0.41 17.89
N LYS A 202 -22.14 -1.25 17.61
CA LYS A 202 -22.66 -1.45 16.24
C LYS A 202 -23.31 -0.19 15.68
N GLU A 203 -24.10 0.51 16.48
CA GLU A 203 -24.70 1.78 16.06
C GLU A 203 -23.66 2.89 15.90
N VAL A 204 -22.65 2.89 16.76
CA VAL A 204 -21.51 3.83 16.64
C VAL A 204 -20.73 3.59 15.34
N GLU A 205 -20.40 2.33 15.01
CA GLU A 205 -19.72 1.98 13.76
C GLU A 205 -20.54 2.36 12.51
N LYS A 206 -21.84 2.05 12.54
CA LYS A 206 -22.76 2.44 11.47
C LYS A 206 -22.78 3.96 11.27
N TRP A 207 -22.93 4.71 12.36
CA TRP A 207 -22.91 6.18 12.34
C TRP A 207 -21.58 6.73 11.81
N ARG A 208 -20.45 6.15 12.21
CA ARG A 208 -19.11 6.52 11.71
C ARG A 208 -19.01 6.36 10.20
N LEU A 209 -19.45 5.21 9.68
CA LEU A 209 -19.45 4.94 8.25
C LEU A 209 -20.36 5.94 7.49
N GLU A 210 -21.58 6.17 7.97
CA GLU A 210 -22.53 7.12 7.37
C GLU A 210 -21.91 8.53 7.32
N LYS A 211 -21.21 8.95 8.39
CA LYS A 211 -20.56 10.26 8.45
C LYS A 211 -19.31 10.34 7.59
N SER A 212 -18.52 9.28 7.47
CA SER A 212 -17.41 9.21 6.51
C SER A 212 -17.90 9.38 5.08
N ILE A 213 -18.96 8.69 4.69
CA ILE A 213 -19.58 8.82 3.36
C ILE A 213 -20.07 10.26 3.13
N GLU A 214 -20.78 10.84 4.11
CA GLU A 214 -21.29 12.23 4.00
C GLU A 214 -20.16 13.25 3.83
N VAL A 215 -19.12 13.17 4.69
CA VAL A 215 -17.98 14.08 4.66
C VAL A 215 -17.19 13.93 3.36
N THR A 216 -16.98 12.68 2.90
CA THR A 216 -16.26 12.40 1.65
C THR A 216 -17.01 12.98 0.46
N ARG A 217 -18.32 12.75 0.37
CA ARG A 217 -19.15 13.27 -0.70
C ARG A 217 -19.10 14.80 -0.78
N GLN A 218 -19.05 15.49 0.37
CA GLN A 218 -19.04 16.96 0.42
C GLN A 218 -17.66 17.56 0.13
N LYS A 219 -16.61 16.95 0.65
CA LYS A 219 -15.25 17.53 0.63
C LYS A 219 -14.34 16.97 -0.44
N ARG A 220 -14.54 15.73 -0.85
CA ARG A 220 -13.73 15.02 -1.83
C ARG A 220 -14.63 14.19 -2.76
N PRO A 221 -15.36 14.85 -3.68
CA PRO A 221 -16.21 14.17 -4.65
C PRO A 221 -15.48 13.11 -5.48
N ASP A 222 -14.21 13.35 -5.79
CA ASP A 222 -13.32 12.42 -6.48
C ASP A 222 -13.14 11.08 -5.74
N LEU A 223 -12.94 11.14 -4.41
CA LEU A 223 -12.87 9.94 -3.58
C LEU A 223 -14.22 9.27 -3.41
N TYR A 224 -15.31 10.07 -3.37
CA TYR A 224 -16.67 9.54 -3.27
C TYR A 224 -17.06 8.75 -4.52
N GLU A 225 -16.74 9.25 -5.71
CA GLU A 225 -16.94 8.55 -6.99
C GLU A 225 -16.17 7.21 -6.99
N LYS A 226 -14.92 7.24 -6.51
CA LYS A 226 -14.12 6.01 -6.35
C LYS A 226 -14.77 5.01 -5.38
N TYR A 227 -15.25 5.49 -4.23
CA TYR A 227 -15.98 4.65 -3.25
C TYR A 227 -17.25 4.04 -3.86
N GLN A 228 -18.03 4.82 -4.61
CA GLN A 228 -19.21 4.30 -5.30
C GLN A 228 -18.84 3.20 -6.28
N ARG A 229 -17.77 3.40 -7.05
CA ARG A 229 -17.27 2.37 -7.98
C ARG A 229 -16.81 1.10 -7.26
N GLU A 230 -16.11 1.22 -6.16
CA GLU A 230 -15.73 0.08 -5.31
C GLU A 230 -16.96 -0.68 -4.80
N CYS A 231 -18.02 0.02 -4.39
CA CYS A 231 -19.29 -0.60 -3.97
C CYS A 231 -19.96 -1.37 -5.12
N GLU A 232 -20.01 -0.81 -6.33
CA GLU A 232 -20.55 -1.47 -7.53
C GLU A 232 -19.77 -2.75 -7.85
N ILE A 233 -18.44 -2.70 -7.75
CA ILE A 233 -17.57 -3.86 -7.98
C ILE A 233 -17.80 -4.93 -6.92
N VAL A 234 -17.92 -4.55 -5.65
CA VAL A 234 -18.28 -5.51 -4.58
C VAL A 234 -19.62 -6.18 -4.85
N GLU A 235 -20.62 -5.42 -5.30
CA GLU A 235 -21.91 -5.96 -5.69
C GLU A 235 -21.80 -6.91 -6.89
N PHE A 236 -21.02 -6.54 -7.89
CA PHE A 236 -20.75 -7.37 -9.07
C PHE A 236 -20.04 -8.68 -8.70
N LEU A 237 -18.96 -8.62 -7.93
CA LEU A 237 -18.21 -9.80 -7.47
C LEU A 237 -19.08 -10.72 -6.60
N ASN A 238 -20.01 -10.17 -5.83
CA ASN A 238 -20.94 -10.94 -5.01
C ASN A 238 -21.98 -11.75 -5.81
N LYS A 239 -22.15 -11.49 -7.12
CA LYS A 239 -22.96 -12.36 -8.00
C LYS A 239 -22.37 -13.77 -8.10
N ASP A 240 -21.04 -13.91 -8.01
CA ASP A 240 -20.33 -15.19 -7.92
C ASP A 240 -19.52 -15.28 -6.62
N LYS A 241 -20.21 -15.11 -5.50
CA LYS A 241 -19.63 -15.00 -4.16
C LYS A 241 -18.74 -16.19 -3.80
N ALA A 242 -19.07 -17.39 -4.28
CA ALA A 242 -18.30 -18.58 -3.95
C ALA A 242 -16.85 -18.54 -4.49
N VAL A 243 -16.61 -17.80 -5.58
CA VAL A 243 -15.31 -17.65 -6.22
C VAL A 243 -14.60 -16.36 -5.77
N ASN A 244 -15.36 -15.33 -5.44
CA ASN A 244 -14.84 -13.97 -5.26
C ASN A 244 -14.86 -13.47 -3.81
N THR A 245 -15.10 -14.33 -2.81
CA THR A 245 -15.17 -13.90 -1.40
C THR A 245 -13.88 -13.22 -0.95
N ASP A 246 -12.73 -13.78 -1.30
CA ASP A 246 -11.42 -13.23 -0.96
C ASP A 246 -11.14 -11.91 -1.67
N MET A 247 -11.54 -11.74 -2.95
CA MET A 247 -11.44 -10.46 -3.66
C MET A 247 -12.31 -9.38 -3.00
N THR A 248 -13.55 -9.73 -2.67
CA THR A 248 -14.47 -8.81 -2.00
C THR A 248 -13.92 -8.38 -0.64
N GLU A 249 -13.42 -9.32 0.17
CA GLU A 249 -12.81 -9.01 1.47
C GLU A 249 -11.51 -8.22 1.34
N ALA A 250 -10.68 -8.52 0.34
CA ALA A 250 -9.46 -7.78 0.09
C ALA A 250 -9.74 -6.32 -0.32
N LEU A 251 -10.78 -6.09 -1.11
CA LEU A 251 -11.19 -4.75 -1.53
C LEU A 251 -11.81 -3.96 -0.37
N ILE A 252 -12.79 -4.54 0.34
CA ILE A 252 -13.45 -3.90 1.50
C ILE A 252 -12.45 -3.62 2.63
N GLY A 253 -11.53 -4.57 2.88
CA GLY A 253 -10.49 -4.44 3.92
C GLY A 253 -9.31 -3.58 3.52
N SER A 254 -9.33 -2.96 2.33
CA SER A 254 -8.24 -2.15 1.77
C SER A 254 -6.88 -2.86 1.71
N LYS A 255 -6.88 -4.19 1.73
CA LYS A 255 -5.68 -5.03 1.62
C LYS A 255 -5.13 -5.06 0.19
N MET A 256 -6.01 -4.91 -0.80
CA MET A 256 -5.68 -4.81 -2.20
C MET A 256 -6.46 -3.66 -2.84
N ARG A 257 -5.95 -3.14 -3.94
CA ARG A 257 -6.53 -2.00 -4.66
C ARG A 257 -6.99 -2.41 -6.03
N LEU A 258 -8.09 -1.82 -6.47
CA LEU A 258 -8.55 -1.93 -7.83
C LEU A 258 -7.52 -1.27 -8.77
N ILE A 259 -7.01 -2.03 -9.74
CA ILE A 259 -6.10 -1.52 -10.75
C ILE A 259 -6.68 -1.61 -12.17
N TYR A 260 -7.65 -2.49 -12.40
CA TYR A 260 -8.31 -2.62 -13.70
C TYR A 260 -9.78 -3.00 -13.51
N ASP A 261 -10.65 -2.36 -14.30
CA ASP A 261 -12.09 -2.53 -14.29
C ASP A 261 -12.66 -2.10 -15.65
N LYS A 262 -12.70 -3.04 -16.59
CA LYS A 262 -13.22 -2.85 -17.93
C LYS A 262 -13.75 -4.18 -18.47
N ASP A 263 -14.83 -4.15 -19.23
CA ASP A 263 -15.43 -5.31 -19.91
C ASP A 263 -15.68 -6.50 -18.96
N ASP A 264 -16.19 -6.22 -17.75
CA ASP A 264 -16.42 -7.17 -16.67
C ASP A 264 -15.15 -7.86 -16.11
N VAL A 265 -13.97 -7.49 -16.59
CA VAL A 265 -12.68 -7.93 -16.03
C VAL A 265 -12.30 -7.06 -14.85
N ILE A 266 -12.16 -7.67 -13.68
CA ILE A 266 -11.79 -6.99 -12.43
C ILE A 266 -10.42 -7.48 -11.97
N CYS A 267 -9.48 -6.57 -11.79
CA CYS A 267 -8.18 -6.89 -11.24
C CYS A 267 -7.87 -6.06 -9.99
N LEU A 268 -7.54 -6.75 -8.92
CA LEU A 268 -7.01 -6.18 -7.68
C LEU A 268 -5.52 -6.46 -7.59
N SER A 269 -4.78 -5.51 -7.06
CA SER A 269 -3.34 -5.62 -6.81
C SER A 269 -3.02 -5.29 -5.36
N ASP A 270 -2.04 -5.99 -4.79
CA ASP A 270 -1.39 -5.54 -3.56
C ASP A 270 -0.56 -4.28 -3.81
N SER A 271 0.02 -3.71 -2.76
CA SER A 271 0.80 -2.48 -2.85
C SER A 271 2.15 -2.65 -3.55
N THR A 272 2.66 -3.88 -3.71
CA THR A 272 3.89 -4.19 -4.46
C THR A 272 3.64 -4.38 -5.94
N LYS A 273 2.38 -4.58 -6.33
CA LYS A 273 1.96 -4.99 -7.69
C LYS A 273 2.51 -6.36 -8.13
N GLU A 274 3.01 -7.15 -7.19
CA GLU A 274 3.52 -8.50 -7.47
C GLU A 274 2.41 -9.55 -7.45
N ASN A 275 1.36 -9.35 -6.64
CA ASN A 275 0.24 -10.27 -6.49
C ASN A 275 -1.03 -9.65 -7.04
N LEU A 276 -1.62 -10.30 -8.04
CA LEU A 276 -2.85 -9.88 -8.70
C LEU A 276 -3.96 -10.90 -8.45
N LEU A 277 -5.14 -10.41 -8.06
CA LEU A 277 -6.38 -11.19 -8.06
C LEU A 277 -7.21 -10.77 -9.27
N LEU A 278 -7.37 -11.67 -10.23
CA LEU A 278 -8.01 -11.40 -11.51
C LEU A 278 -9.30 -12.20 -11.64
N TYR A 279 -10.44 -11.51 -11.75
CA TYR A 279 -11.73 -12.10 -12.08
C TYR A 279 -12.08 -11.81 -13.54
N VAL A 280 -12.32 -12.87 -14.29
CA VAL A 280 -12.67 -12.82 -15.72
C VAL A 280 -13.88 -13.71 -15.91
N PRO A 281 -15.07 -13.17 -16.17
CA PRO A 281 -16.27 -13.95 -16.41
C PRO A 281 -16.32 -14.57 -17.82
N SER A 282 -15.65 -13.96 -18.81
CA SER A 282 -15.54 -14.42 -20.18
C SER A 282 -14.16 -14.10 -20.77
N PRO A 283 -13.70 -14.76 -21.86
CA PRO A 283 -12.39 -14.46 -22.48
C PRO A 283 -12.28 -13.08 -23.09
N GLU A 284 -13.42 -12.43 -23.33
CA GLU A 284 -13.47 -11.05 -23.84
C GLU A 284 -12.80 -10.10 -22.82
N GLY A 285 -11.98 -9.18 -23.29
CA GLY A 285 -11.28 -8.22 -22.44
C GLY A 285 -9.91 -8.69 -21.90
N LEU A 286 -9.54 -9.98 -22.00
CA LEU A 286 -8.22 -10.46 -21.56
C LEU A 286 -7.05 -9.76 -22.29
N ASN A 287 -7.15 -9.61 -23.61
CA ASN A 287 -6.11 -8.93 -24.39
C ASN A 287 -5.92 -7.48 -23.92
N ASP A 288 -7.00 -6.74 -23.77
CA ASP A 288 -6.98 -5.36 -23.28
C ASP A 288 -6.39 -5.26 -21.87
N PHE A 289 -6.69 -6.24 -21.00
CA PHE A 289 -6.10 -6.32 -19.67
C PHE A 289 -4.59 -6.55 -19.71
N PHE A 290 -4.12 -7.51 -20.52
CA PHE A 290 -2.68 -7.79 -20.63
C PHE A 290 -1.91 -6.67 -21.31
N ASP A 291 -2.51 -5.97 -22.28
CA ASP A 291 -1.94 -4.76 -22.88
C ASP A 291 -1.80 -3.66 -21.83
N TYR A 292 -2.82 -3.45 -21.00
CA TYR A 292 -2.75 -2.53 -19.85
C TYR A 292 -1.63 -2.95 -18.87
N LEU A 293 -1.59 -4.22 -18.47
CA LEU A 293 -0.60 -4.75 -17.53
C LEU A 293 0.84 -4.55 -18.05
N ASN A 294 1.07 -4.79 -19.33
CA ASN A 294 2.36 -4.53 -19.97
C ASN A 294 2.72 -3.05 -19.99
N GLY A 295 1.74 -2.16 -20.09
CA GLY A 295 1.91 -0.71 -20.06
C GLY A 295 2.38 -0.18 -18.71
N ILE A 296 1.91 -0.76 -17.60
CA ILE A 296 2.32 -0.33 -16.24
C ILE A 296 3.67 -0.92 -15.80
N LYS A 297 4.26 -1.82 -16.59
CA LYS A 297 5.58 -2.44 -16.38
C LYS A 297 5.83 -2.79 -14.90
N PRO A 298 5.11 -3.75 -14.32
CA PRO A 298 5.38 -4.15 -12.95
C PRO A 298 6.82 -4.66 -12.85
N GLU A 299 7.60 -4.10 -11.95
CA GLU A 299 8.94 -4.59 -11.63
C GLU A 299 8.80 -5.87 -10.80
N GLY A 300 9.44 -6.95 -11.23
CA GLY A 300 9.45 -8.23 -10.51
C GLY A 300 8.53 -9.32 -11.07
N ALA A 301 8.51 -10.46 -10.39
CA ALA A 301 7.68 -11.60 -10.75
C ALA A 301 6.22 -11.33 -10.39
N VAL A 302 5.36 -11.21 -11.39
CA VAL A 302 3.92 -11.01 -11.19
C VAL A 302 3.24 -12.36 -11.04
N LYS A 303 2.54 -12.56 -9.91
CA LYS A 303 1.71 -13.72 -9.63
C LYS A 303 0.25 -13.36 -9.88
N ILE A 304 -0.43 -14.14 -10.71
CA ILE A 304 -1.85 -13.94 -11.02
C ILE A 304 -2.66 -15.09 -10.46
N THR A 305 -3.65 -14.80 -9.63
CA THR A 305 -4.70 -15.74 -9.29
C THR A 305 -5.91 -15.45 -10.16
N LEU A 306 -6.08 -16.24 -11.22
CA LEU A 306 -7.17 -16.13 -12.19
C LEU A 306 -8.40 -16.93 -11.72
N ARG A 307 -9.57 -16.36 -11.90
CA ARG A 307 -10.87 -16.97 -11.58
C ARG A 307 -11.96 -16.52 -12.56
N GLY A 308 -13.04 -17.28 -12.59
CA GLY A 308 -14.18 -17.01 -13.49
C GLY A 308 -14.21 -17.93 -14.69
N ILE A 309 -13.11 -18.03 -15.42
CA ILE A 309 -12.99 -18.91 -16.59
C ILE A 309 -11.81 -19.88 -16.46
N ASP A 310 -11.88 -21.00 -17.18
CA ASP A 310 -10.77 -21.93 -17.40
C ASP A 310 -10.11 -21.53 -18.72
N THR A 311 -9.09 -20.72 -18.65
CA THR A 311 -8.37 -20.23 -19.83
C THR A 311 -6.87 -20.32 -19.62
N ASP A 312 -6.15 -20.62 -20.69
CA ASP A 312 -4.69 -20.63 -20.72
C ASP A 312 -4.19 -19.22 -21.03
N ILE A 313 -3.36 -18.67 -20.13
CA ILE A 313 -2.72 -17.37 -20.30
C ILE A 313 -1.21 -17.49 -20.57
N SER A 314 -0.74 -18.66 -20.98
CA SER A 314 0.68 -18.87 -21.31
C SER A 314 1.15 -18.03 -22.51
N GLU A 315 0.27 -17.68 -23.44
CA GLU A 315 0.57 -16.77 -24.56
C GLU A 315 0.96 -15.36 -24.11
N PHE A 316 0.55 -14.94 -22.91
CA PHE A 316 0.93 -13.66 -22.30
C PHE A 316 2.22 -13.75 -21.45
N GLY A 317 2.94 -14.87 -21.51
CA GLY A 317 4.22 -15.07 -20.80
C GLY A 317 4.07 -15.55 -19.36
N TYR A 318 3.00 -16.27 -19.03
CA TYR A 318 2.76 -16.84 -17.72
C TYR A 318 2.78 -18.37 -17.73
N LYS A 319 3.15 -18.97 -16.60
CA LYS A 319 3.16 -20.42 -16.39
C LYS A 319 2.17 -20.80 -15.31
N LEU A 320 1.34 -21.79 -15.57
CA LEU A 320 0.43 -22.37 -14.57
C LEU A 320 1.24 -23.09 -13.47
N VAL A 321 1.05 -22.68 -12.20
CA VAL A 321 1.73 -23.26 -11.04
C VAL A 321 0.84 -24.27 -10.33
N LYS A 322 -0.41 -23.91 -10.05
CA LYS A 322 -1.38 -24.79 -9.40
C LYS A 322 -2.83 -24.43 -9.75
N LYS A 323 -3.73 -25.37 -9.47
CA LYS A 323 -5.19 -25.15 -9.44
C LYS A 323 -5.73 -25.41 -8.03
N ALA A 324 -6.73 -24.68 -7.61
CA ALA A 324 -7.37 -24.89 -6.30
C ALA A 324 -8.85 -24.53 -6.35
N LEU A 325 -9.61 -25.03 -5.37
CA LEU A 325 -10.96 -24.56 -5.08
C LEU A 325 -10.94 -23.61 -3.89
N LEU A 326 -11.70 -22.55 -3.95
CA LEU A 326 -11.89 -21.66 -2.82
C LEU A 326 -12.94 -22.25 -1.88
N SER A 327 -12.61 -22.41 -0.61
CA SER A 327 -13.50 -22.89 0.43
C SER A 327 -13.67 -21.83 1.51
N THR A 328 -14.90 -21.40 1.77
CA THR A 328 -15.21 -20.35 2.75
C THR A 328 -15.98 -20.93 3.94
N TYR A 329 -15.49 -20.71 5.15
CA TYR A 329 -16.18 -21.09 6.36
C TYR A 329 -17.27 -20.07 6.71
N THR A 330 -18.54 -20.52 6.73
CA THR A 330 -19.69 -19.61 6.81
C THR A 330 -20.40 -19.60 8.17
N ARG A 331 -20.05 -20.49 9.09
CA ARG A 331 -20.69 -20.55 10.43
C ARG A 331 -20.34 -19.36 11.32
N GLY A 332 -19.14 -18.79 11.18
CA GLY A 332 -18.68 -17.63 11.95
C GLY A 332 -18.46 -17.89 13.45
N VAL A 333 -18.46 -19.17 13.87
CA VAL A 333 -18.19 -19.60 15.25
C VAL A 333 -17.14 -20.70 15.25
N PRO A 334 -16.28 -20.79 16.28
CA PRO A 334 -15.24 -21.81 16.35
C PRO A 334 -15.79 -23.24 16.21
N ILE A 335 -15.05 -24.07 15.49
CA ILE A 335 -15.34 -25.50 15.37
C ILE A 335 -14.99 -26.18 16.69
N SER A 336 -15.94 -26.96 17.25
CA SER A 336 -15.73 -27.67 18.49
C SER A 336 -14.70 -28.81 18.30
N ALA A 337 -13.82 -29.00 19.28
CA ALA A 337 -12.88 -30.14 19.28
C ALA A 337 -13.60 -31.51 19.25
N ARG A 338 -14.90 -31.58 19.65
CA ARG A 338 -15.70 -32.80 19.55
C ARG A 338 -16.14 -33.12 18.12
N GLU A 339 -16.15 -32.12 17.23
CA GLU A 339 -16.48 -32.28 15.81
C GLU A 339 -15.24 -32.74 15.01
N ALA A 340 -14.02 -32.47 15.52
CA ALA A 340 -12.73 -32.77 14.88
C ALA A 340 -12.32 -34.24 15.08
N LYS A 341 -12.93 -35.15 14.33
CA LYS A 341 -12.60 -36.58 14.35
C LYS A 341 -11.62 -36.89 13.19
N GLY A 342 -10.42 -37.37 13.54
CA GLY A 342 -9.34 -37.66 12.59
C GLY A 342 -8.31 -36.53 12.46
N GLU A 343 -7.16 -36.85 11.90
CA GLU A 343 -6.00 -35.95 11.81
C GLU A 343 -6.28 -34.72 10.90
N THR A 344 -6.84 -34.97 9.72
CA THR A 344 -7.23 -33.94 8.76
C THR A 344 -8.29 -32.99 9.33
N ALA A 345 -9.32 -33.52 10.00
CA ALA A 345 -10.34 -32.71 10.65
C ALA A 345 -9.78 -31.86 11.80
N ALA A 346 -8.82 -32.38 12.57
CA ALA A 346 -8.12 -31.64 13.64
C ALA A 346 -7.29 -30.48 13.07
N LYS A 347 -6.59 -30.69 11.96
CA LYS A 347 -5.81 -29.66 11.27
C LYS A 347 -6.73 -28.53 10.75
N VAL A 348 -7.77 -28.87 10.01
CA VAL A 348 -8.75 -27.89 9.50
C VAL A 348 -9.41 -27.10 10.63
N THR A 349 -9.75 -27.77 11.74
CA THR A 349 -10.33 -27.12 12.92
C THR A 349 -9.38 -26.09 13.52
N LYS A 350 -8.12 -26.45 13.70
CA LYS A 350 -7.09 -25.56 14.25
C LYS A 350 -6.92 -24.33 13.37
N GLU A 351 -6.68 -24.52 12.08
CA GLU A 351 -6.48 -23.43 11.12
C GLU A 351 -7.70 -22.52 11.02
N THR A 352 -8.91 -23.07 11.01
CA THR A 352 -10.16 -22.30 10.96
C THR A 352 -10.34 -21.46 12.21
N ASN A 353 -10.12 -22.04 13.40
CA ASN A 353 -10.28 -21.31 14.65
C ASN A 353 -9.23 -20.23 14.85
N GLU A 354 -8.00 -20.44 14.36
CA GLU A 354 -6.95 -19.40 14.33
C GLU A 354 -7.36 -18.24 13.43
N LYS A 355 -7.85 -18.50 12.22
CA LYS A 355 -8.30 -17.45 11.29
C LYS A 355 -9.55 -16.70 11.78
N LEU A 356 -10.45 -17.35 12.50
CA LEU A 356 -11.63 -16.71 13.11
C LEU A 356 -11.29 -15.63 14.14
N LEU A 357 -10.06 -15.57 14.64
CA LEU A 357 -9.58 -14.49 15.51
C LEU A 357 -9.45 -13.15 14.76
N THR A 358 -9.21 -13.21 13.45
CA THR A 358 -8.95 -12.05 12.60
C THR A 358 -9.95 -11.88 11.44
N GLU A 359 -10.65 -12.94 11.07
CA GLU A 359 -11.53 -12.99 9.91
C GLU A 359 -12.92 -13.53 10.30
N ARG A 360 -13.96 -12.79 9.94
CA ARG A 360 -15.35 -13.23 10.22
C ARG A 360 -15.75 -14.49 9.43
N TYR A 361 -15.28 -14.58 8.20
CA TYR A 361 -15.55 -15.69 7.28
C TYR A 361 -14.24 -16.16 6.63
N PRO A 362 -13.40 -16.90 7.36
CA PRO A 362 -12.11 -17.35 6.84
C PRO A 362 -12.30 -18.24 5.61
N PHE A 363 -11.40 -18.09 4.65
CA PHE A 363 -11.37 -18.89 3.43
C PHE A 363 -10.04 -19.63 3.28
N PHE A 364 -10.08 -20.70 2.50
CA PHE A 364 -8.98 -21.63 2.30
C PHE A 364 -8.94 -22.07 0.84
N GLU A 365 -7.73 -22.23 0.32
CA GLU A 365 -7.50 -22.86 -0.97
C GLU A 365 -7.39 -24.38 -0.77
N VAL A 366 -8.21 -25.14 -1.47
CA VAL A 366 -8.26 -26.59 -1.35
C VAL A 366 -7.86 -27.24 -2.67
N ASN A 367 -6.95 -28.23 -2.59
CA ASN A 367 -6.62 -29.04 -3.75
C ASN A 367 -7.87 -29.83 -4.20
N PRO A 368 -8.32 -29.68 -5.48
CA PRO A 368 -9.50 -30.37 -5.99
C PRO A 368 -9.38 -31.90 -5.97
N ASP A 369 -8.14 -32.43 -5.96
CA ASP A 369 -7.87 -33.88 -5.95
C ASP A 369 -7.74 -34.45 -4.52
N ASP A 370 -7.86 -33.62 -3.47
CA ASP A 370 -7.81 -34.05 -2.08
C ASP A 370 -9.24 -34.28 -1.52
N GLU A 371 -9.78 -35.45 -1.86
CA GLU A 371 -11.15 -35.84 -1.44
C GLU A 371 -11.30 -35.89 0.08
N GLU A 372 -10.28 -36.27 0.85
CA GLU A 372 -10.35 -36.34 2.31
C GLU A 372 -10.55 -34.95 2.91
N THR A 373 -9.75 -33.96 2.50
CA THR A 373 -9.91 -32.58 2.92
C THR A 373 -11.24 -31.99 2.45
N LEU A 374 -11.67 -32.25 1.23
CA LEU A 374 -12.95 -31.78 0.69
C LEU A 374 -14.13 -32.34 1.48
N GLU A 375 -14.08 -33.59 1.92
CA GLU A 375 -15.12 -34.21 2.75
C GLU A 375 -15.19 -33.53 4.13
N VAL A 376 -14.05 -33.26 4.76
CA VAL A 376 -13.98 -32.51 6.04
C VAL A 376 -14.60 -31.12 5.90
N TYR A 377 -14.27 -30.38 4.81
CA TYR A 377 -14.85 -29.06 4.58
C TYR A 377 -16.38 -29.13 4.40
N ARG A 378 -16.91 -30.14 3.64
CA ARG A 378 -18.37 -30.34 3.50
C ARG A 378 -19.02 -30.63 4.84
N ASN A 379 -18.41 -31.48 5.67
CA ASN A 379 -18.93 -31.85 6.99
C ASN A 379 -18.97 -30.67 7.97
N PHE A 380 -18.01 -29.74 7.87
CA PHE A 380 -17.95 -28.52 8.67
C PHE A 380 -18.76 -27.35 8.08
N GLN A 381 -19.56 -27.60 7.04
CA GLN A 381 -20.41 -26.60 6.38
C GLN A 381 -19.62 -25.45 5.74
N PHE A 382 -18.47 -25.73 5.19
CA PHE A 382 -17.78 -24.79 4.30
C PHE A 382 -18.52 -24.66 2.97
N ARG A 383 -18.51 -23.47 2.43
CA ARG A 383 -19.00 -23.21 1.07
C ARG A 383 -17.85 -23.39 0.10
N ILE A 384 -17.82 -24.49 -0.63
CA ILE A 384 -16.79 -24.78 -1.63
C ILE A 384 -17.23 -24.20 -2.98
N SER A 385 -16.32 -23.50 -3.65
CA SER A 385 -16.56 -22.94 -4.99
C SER A 385 -16.79 -24.06 -6.01
N LYS A 386 -17.66 -23.80 -6.98
CA LYS A 386 -17.85 -24.69 -8.14
C LYS A 386 -16.86 -24.41 -9.25
N LYS A 387 -16.17 -23.29 -9.20
CA LYS A 387 -15.20 -22.84 -10.19
C LYS A 387 -13.81 -22.93 -9.61
N MET A 388 -12.82 -23.26 -10.47
CA MET A 388 -11.42 -23.33 -10.11
C MET A 388 -10.79 -21.94 -9.97
N LEU A 389 -9.79 -21.85 -9.12
CA LEU A 389 -8.78 -20.80 -9.12
C LEU A 389 -7.55 -21.33 -9.86
N TYR A 390 -6.97 -20.51 -10.72
CA TYR A 390 -5.77 -20.82 -11.49
C TYR A 390 -4.66 -19.87 -11.06
N PHE A 391 -3.53 -20.43 -10.62
CA PHE A 391 -2.37 -19.67 -10.14
C PHE A 391 -1.30 -19.67 -11.21
N TRP A 392 -0.95 -18.50 -11.69
CA TRP A 392 0.00 -18.28 -12.76
C TRP A 392 1.16 -17.43 -12.27
N GLU A 393 2.37 -17.73 -12.71
CA GLU A 393 3.57 -16.94 -12.48
C GLU A 393 4.18 -16.52 -13.80
N ARG A 394 4.70 -15.29 -13.87
CA ARG A 394 5.37 -14.78 -15.07
C ARG A 394 6.62 -15.60 -15.34
N LEU A 395 6.83 -15.95 -16.62
CA LEU A 395 8.10 -16.55 -17.07
C LEU A 395 9.16 -15.42 -17.09
N CYS A 396 10.28 -15.64 -16.38
CA CYS A 396 11.43 -14.73 -16.39
C CYS A 396 12.16 -14.78 -17.73
#